data_e6cde5ea8bc8f64adf11303882ddb623
#
_entry.id   e6cde5ea8bc8f64adf11303882ddb623
#
_cell.length_a   1.000
_cell.length_b   1.000
_cell.length_c   1.000
_cell.angle_alpha   90.00
_cell.angle_beta   90.00
_cell.angle_gamma   90.00
#
_symmetry.space_group_name_H-M   'P 1'
#
loop_
_entity.id
_entity.type
_entity.pdbx_description
1 polymer ?
#
loop_
_entity_poly.entity_id
_entity_poly.type
_entity_poly.pdbx_seq_one_letter_code
_entity_poly.pdbx_strand_id
1 'polypeptide(L)'
;IKSGIEQNWSSDYKVMIEPGRAVVNNAGLILYTAGAIKEDRGDKPYILVDGGMSDNPRPALYGSEHKLFNISGNKKDEEKVFAVSGRHCESGDLLVEEANLPIDTNPGDILMSTSTGAYTFAMASNYNRVPKGKVIGISSTEVFDLVKRQSFEDTFAQDS
;
A
#
# COMPACT_ATOMS: atom_id res chain seq x y z
N ILE A 1 -10.82 -17.68 -18.01
CA ILE A 1 -9.60 -18.40 -18.49
C ILE A 1 -10.04 -19.58 -19.35
N LYS A 2 -10.82 -20.55 -18.81
CA LYS A 2 -11.21 -21.76 -19.55
C LYS A 2 -11.85 -21.43 -20.89
N SER A 3 -12.86 -20.57 -20.94
CA SER A 3 -13.54 -20.16 -22.18
C SER A 3 -12.59 -19.49 -23.18
N GLY A 4 -11.67 -18.67 -22.72
CA GLY A 4 -10.67 -18.01 -23.59
C GLY A 4 -9.67 -19.01 -24.20
N ILE A 5 -9.33 -20.08 -23.47
CA ILE A 5 -8.47 -21.16 -23.97
C ILE A 5 -9.22 -21.96 -25.04
N GLU A 6 -10.46 -22.35 -24.75
CA GLU A 6 -11.29 -23.13 -25.68
C GLU A 6 -11.59 -22.39 -26.99
N GLN A 7 -11.65 -21.05 -26.96
CA GLN A 7 -11.91 -20.23 -28.14
C GLN A 7 -10.66 -19.98 -29.01
N ASN A 8 -9.47 -19.98 -28.42
CA ASN A 8 -8.27 -19.50 -29.10
C ASN A 8 -7.19 -20.56 -29.31
N TRP A 9 -7.30 -21.73 -28.67
CA TRP A 9 -6.30 -22.79 -28.77
C TRP A 9 -6.93 -24.15 -29.03
N SER A 10 -6.17 -24.99 -29.73
CA SER A 10 -6.58 -26.40 -29.99
C SER A 10 -6.48 -27.23 -28.71
N SER A 11 -7.21 -28.34 -28.67
CA SER A 11 -7.17 -29.35 -27.59
C SER A 11 -5.84 -30.05 -27.39
N ASP A 12 -4.88 -29.86 -28.32
CA ASP A 12 -3.59 -30.55 -28.32
C ASP A 12 -2.56 -29.95 -27.36
N TYR A 13 -2.88 -28.80 -26.73
CA TYR A 13 -2.00 -28.14 -25.78
C TYR A 13 -2.41 -28.37 -24.34
N LYS A 14 -1.43 -28.71 -23.50
CA LYS A 14 -1.61 -28.66 -22.04
C LYS A 14 -1.32 -27.25 -21.54
N VAL A 15 -2.34 -26.61 -21.00
CA VAL A 15 -2.21 -25.24 -20.46
C VAL A 15 -1.91 -25.32 -18.97
N MET A 16 -0.87 -24.61 -18.53
CA MET A 16 -0.54 -24.39 -17.13
C MET A 16 -0.52 -22.88 -16.84
N ILE A 17 -0.92 -22.51 -15.65
CA ILE A 17 -0.88 -21.13 -15.15
C ILE A 17 -0.18 -21.09 -13.80
N GLU A 18 0.53 -20.01 -13.54
CA GLU A 18 1.23 -19.76 -12.27
C GLU A 18 0.67 -18.47 -11.63
N PRO A 19 -0.54 -18.54 -11.03
CA PRO A 19 -1.18 -17.37 -10.46
C PRO A 19 -0.47 -16.94 -9.17
N GLY A 20 0.15 -15.76 -9.19
CA GLY A 20 0.76 -15.16 -8.01
C GLY A 20 -0.19 -14.15 -7.35
N ARG A 21 -0.23 -12.93 -7.90
CA ARG A 21 -1.04 -11.83 -7.38
C ARG A 21 -2.51 -12.19 -7.23
N ALA A 22 -3.10 -12.87 -8.20
CA ALA A 22 -4.53 -13.17 -8.22
C ALA A 22 -4.99 -13.98 -6.99
N VAL A 23 -4.09 -14.70 -6.33
CA VAL A 23 -4.41 -15.51 -5.15
C VAL A 23 -4.51 -14.68 -3.86
N VAL A 24 -3.58 -13.74 -3.66
CA VAL A 24 -3.41 -13.09 -2.34
C VAL A 24 -3.55 -11.57 -2.35
N ASN A 25 -3.64 -10.94 -3.52
CA ASN A 25 -3.63 -9.47 -3.63
C ASN A 25 -4.69 -8.80 -2.74
N ASN A 26 -5.91 -9.30 -2.78
CA ASN A 26 -7.04 -8.71 -2.08
C ASN A 26 -7.10 -9.08 -0.58
N ALA A 27 -6.25 -10.01 -0.15
CA ALA A 27 -6.15 -10.38 1.26
C ALA A 27 -5.24 -9.45 2.07
N GLY A 28 -4.47 -8.57 1.41
CA GLY A 28 -3.55 -7.65 2.08
C GLY A 28 -4.02 -6.21 2.06
N LEU A 29 -3.80 -5.56 3.18
CA LEU A 29 -4.06 -4.14 3.43
C LEU A 29 -2.81 -3.51 4.04
N ILE A 30 -2.57 -2.22 3.77
CA ILE A 30 -1.60 -1.41 4.51
C ILE A 30 -2.36 -0.29 5.21
N LEU A 31 -2.00 -0.04 6.45
CA LEU A 31 -2.50 1.09 7.22
C LEU A 31 -1.40 2.14 7.34
N TYR A 32 -1.75 3.37 7.02
CA TYR A 32 -0.90 4.54 7.17
C TYR A 32 -1.56 5.53 8.13
N THR A 33 -0.75 6.21 8.93
CA THR A 33 -1.22 7.36 9.71
C THR A 33 -1.02 8.62 8.90
N ALA A 34 -2.08 9.40 8.70
CA ALA A 34 -1.98 10.71 8.09
C ALA A 34 -1.18 11.64 9.01
N GLY A 35 -0.14 12.23 8.46
CA GLY A 35 0.71 13.22 9.14
C GLY A 35 0.28 14.64 8.77
N ALA A 36 1.17 15.41 8.13
CA ALA A 36 0.86 16.78 7.72
C ALA A 36 -0.04 16.81 6.47
N ILE A 37 -0.97 17.74 6.44
CA ILE A 37 -1.76 18.07 5.26
C ILE A 37 -1.29 19.43 4.74
N LYS A 38 -0.97 19.51 3.44
CA LYS A 38 -0.50 20.72 2.77
C LYS A 38 -1.50 21.13 1.69
N GLU A 39 -2.20 22.23 1.95
CA GLU A 39 -3.24 22.75 1.07
C GLU A 39 -2.71 23.60 -0.11
N ASP A 40 -1.51 24.13 0.02
CA ASP A 40 -0.94 25.18 -0.85
C ASP A 40 0.04 24.66 -1.92
N ARG A 41 -0.03 23.38 -2.25
CA ARG A 41 0.91 22.73 -3.16
C ARG A 41 0.28 22.35 -4.49
N GLY A 42 -0.10 23.34 -5.32
CA GLY A 42 -0.64 23.11 -6.65
C GLY A 42 -2.16 22.93 -6.67
N ASP A 43 -2.68 22.12 -7.62
CA ASP A 43 -4.11 22.00 -7.87
C ASP A 43 -4.87 21.17 -6.83
N LYS A 44 -4.17 20.37 -6.06
CA LYS A 44 -4.76 19.49 -5.03
C LYS A 44 -3.89 19.43 -3.78
N PRO A 45 -4.50 19.28 -2.59
CA PRO A 45 -3.75 19.15 -1.35
C PRO A 45 -3.00 17.82 -1.27
N TYR A 46 -1.93 17.83 -0.48
CA TYR A 46 -1.10 16.66 -0.19
C TYR A 46 -1.33 16.19 1.25
N ILE A 47 -1.51 14.89 1.42
CA ILE A 47 -1.42 14.20 2.72
C ILE A 47 -0.08 13.48 2.77
N LEU A 48 0.74 13.79 3.76
CA LEU A 48 1.96 13.05 4.06
C LEU A 48 1.64 11.96 5.07
N VAL A 49 2.10 10.74 4.82
CA VAL A 49 1.85 9.60 5.71
C VAL A 49 3.13 9.06 6.33
N ASP A 50 2.98 8.26 7.39
CA ASP A 50 4.10 7.64 8.12
C ASP A 50 4.76 6.44 7.43
N GLY A 51 4.25 6.03 6.25
CA GLY A 51 4.86 5.05 5.37
C GLY A 51 5.44 5.67 4.11
N GLY A 52 5.68 4.85 3.08
CA GLY A 52 6.18 5.34 1.80
C GLY A 52 6.61 4.23 0.85
N MET A 53 7.41 4.62 -0.16
CA MET A 53 7.92 3.70 -1.17
C MET A 53 8.80 2.58 -0.58
N SER A 54 9.32 2.73 0.62
CA SER A 54 10.03 1.64 1.32
C SER A 54 9.11 0.51 1.77
N ASP A 55 7.82 0.80 2.01
CA ASP A 55 6.81 -0.17 2.40
C ASP A 55 6.07 -0.73 1.19
N ASN A 56 5.70 0.15 0.25
CA ASN A 56 5.05 -0.21 -1.00
C ASN A 56 5.74 0.49 -2.20
N PRO A 57 6.75 -0.14 -2.80
CA PRO A 57 7.48 0.45 -3.92
C PRO A 57 6.72 0.40 -5.25
N ARG A 58 5.58 -0.27 -5.31
CA ARG A 58 4.89 -0.55 -6.57
C ARG A 58 4.36 0.68 -7.31
N PRO A 59 3.78 1.70 -6.66
CA PRO A 59 3.43 2.94 -7.35
C PRO A 59 4.63 3.56 -8.05
N ALA A 60 5.76 3.69 -7.36
CA ALA A 60 6.97 4.29 -7.91
C ALA A 60 7.61 3.48 -9.04
N LEU A 61 7.63 2.13 -8.93
CA LEU A 61 8.29 1.27 -9.90
C LEU A 61 7.45 0.92 -11.13
N TYR A 62 6.14 0.81 -10.95
CA TYR A 62 5.25 0.23 -11.97
C TYR A 62 4.00 1.08 -12.24
N GLY A 63 3.85 2.25 -11.62
CA GLY A 63 2.63 3.04 -11.71
C GLY A 63 1.40 2.27 -11.20
N SER A 64 1.59 1.38 -10.20
CA SER A 64 0.49 0.58 -9.66
C SER A 64 -0.47 1.46 -8.89
N GLU A 65 -1.74 1.41 -9.25
CA GLU A 65 -2.80 2.12 -8.56
C GLU A 65 -3.30 1.34 -7.36
N HIS A 66 -3.45 2.03 -6.24
CA HIS A 66 -4.05 1.52 -5.01
C HIS A 66 -5.18 2.44 -4.57
N LYS A 67 -6.27 1.86 -4.08
CA LYS A 67 -7.35 2.63 -3.47
C LYS A 67 -7.02 2.90 -2.01
N LEU A 68 -7.28 4.13 -1.59
CA LEU A 68 -7.18 4.55 -0.20
C LEU A 68 -8.57 4.88 0.36
N PHE A 69 -8.76 4.53 1.61
CA PHE A 69 -9.96 4.83 2.39
C PHE A 69 -9.54 5.41 3.73
N ASN A 70 -10.18 6.48 4.16
CA ASN A 70 -10.07 6.94 5.54
C ASN A 70 -11.01 6.10 6.42
N ILE A 71 -10.43 5.36 7.36
CA ILE A 71 -11.18 4.46 8.26
C ILE A 71 -11.30 4.99 9.68
N SER A 72 -10.96 6.26 9.91
CA SER A 72 -11.01 6.91 11.21
C SER A 72 -12.38 7.49 11.49
N GLY A 73 -13.06 6.98 12.52
CA GLY A 73 -14.26 7.57 13.10
C GLY A 73 -15.38 7.90 12.10
N ASN A 74 -16.27 8.82 12.51
CA ASN A 74 -17.34 9.34 11.67
C ASN A 74 -16.79 10.49 10.82
N LYS A 75 -16.62 10.27 9.53
CA LYS A 75 -16.20 11.27 8.56
C LYS A 75 -17.40 11.79 7.76
N LYS A 76 -17.24 12.95 7.15
CA LYS A 76 -18.24 13.50 6.23
C LYS A 76 -18.32 12.67 4.96
N ASP A 77 -19.50 12.60 4.37
CA ASP A 77 -19.70 11.93 3.07
C ASP A 77 -19.14 12.76 1.91
N GLU A 78 -18.93 14.07 2.11
CA GLU A 78 -18.31 14.94 1.12
C GLU A 78 -16.83 14.62 0.95
N GLU A 79 -16.41 14.35 -0.28
CA GLU A 79 -15.04 13.97 -0.61
C GLU A 79 -14.30 15.10 -1.34
N LYS A 80 -12.99 15.11 -1.19
CA LYS A 80 -12.03 15.95 -1.91
C LYS A 80 -10.90 15.08 -2.44
N VAL A 81 -10.34 15.46 -3.58
CA VAL A 81 -9.17 14.78 -4.15
C VAL A 81 -7.91 15.22 -3.43
N PHE A 82 -7.12 14.28 -2.96
CA PHE A 82 -5.81 14.47 -2.33
C PHE A 82 -4.75 13.69 -3.10
N ALA A 83 -3.53 14.20 -3.13
CA ALA A 83 -2.35 13.40 -3.40
C ALA A 83 -1.81 12.85 -2.07
N VAL A 84 -1.46 11.56 -2.04
CA VAL A 84 -0.94 10.93 -0.82
C VAL A 84 0.50 10.52 -1.04
N SER A 85 1.41 11.15 -0.30
CA SER A 85 2.85 11.00 -0.40
C SER A 85 3.42 10.38 0.88
N GLY A 86 4.49 9.62 0.72
CA GLY A 86 5.20 9.04 1.84
C GLY A 86 6.12 10.03 2.55
N ARG A 87 6.97 9.48 3.41
CA ARG A 87 7.89 10.22 4.27
C ARG A 87 9.30 10.39 3.73
N HIS A 88 9.58 9.79 2.57
CA HIS A 88 10.91 9.88 1.97
C HIS A 88 11.10 11.21 1.22
N CYS A 89 12.32 11.74 1.26
CA CYS A 89 12.68 12.94 0.51
C CYS A 89 12.98 12.58 -0.96
N GLU A 90 11.96 12.04 -1.63
CA GLU A 90 12.03 11.55 -3.00
C GLU A 90 10.78 11.96 -3.78
N SER A 91 10.95 12.46 -5.00
CA SER A 91 9.83 12.83 -5.87
C SER A 91 8.94 11.63 -6.23
N GLY A 92 9.53 10.43 -6.27
CA GLY A 92 8.82 9.18 -6.53
C GLY A 92 8.08 8.59 -5.32
N ASP A 93 8.16 9.21 -4.14
CA ASP A 93 7.45 8.73 -2.95
C ASP A 93 5.99 9.20 -2.92
N LEU A 94 5.32 9.01 -4.04
CA LEU A 94 3.91 9.28 -4.25
C LEU A 94 3.16 7.95 -4.26
N LEU A 95 2.39 7.69 -3.21
CA LEU A 95 1.66 6.43 -3.03
C LEU A 95 0.37 6.40 -3.83
N VAL A 96 -0.37 7.51 -3.86
CA VAL A 96 -1.58 7.68 -4.67
C VAL A 96 -1.64 9.11 -5.16
N GLU A 97 -1.73 9.28 -6.47
CA GLU A 97 -1.77 10.60 -7.09
C GLU A 97 -3.13 11.29 -6.90
N GLU A 98 -4.21 10.52 -6.94
CA GLU A 98 -5.58 11.01 -6.78
C GLU A 98 -6.38 10.08 -5.87
N ALA A 99 -6.47 10.44 -4.61
CA ALA A 99 -7.28 9.75 -3.62
C ALA A 99 -8.52 10.58 -3.28
N ASN A 100 -9.71 10.03 -3.52
CA ASN A 100 -10.95 10.61 -3.04
C ASN A 100 -11.10 10.24 -1.57
N LEU A 101 -10.99 11.23 -0.69
CA LEU A 101 -11.06 11.06 0.76
C LEU A 101 -12.02 12.12 1.35
N PRO A 102 -12.62 11.84 2.51
CA PRO A 102 -13.46 12.79 3.22
C PRO A 102 -12.80 14.16 3.37
N ILE A 103 -13.55 15.22 3.11
CA ILE A 103 -13.03 16.61 3.16
C ILE A 103 -12.48 16.98 4.54
N ASP A 104 -12.94 16.32 5.59
CA ASP A 104 -12.50 16.47 6.97
C ASP A 104 -11.44 15.43 7.39
N THR A 105 -10.68 14.91 6.44
CA THR A 105 -9.49 14.13 6.74
C THR A 105 -8.46 15.01 7.44
N ASN A 106 -7.93 14.54 8.58
CA ASN A 106 -7.04 15.31 9.45
C ASN A 106 -5.77 14.53 9.80
N PRO A 107 -4.71 15.22 10.26
CA PRO A 107 -3.57 14.56 10.88
C PRO A 107 -4.00 13.62 12.01
N GLY A 108 -3.42 12.43 12.06
CA GLY A 108 -3.77 11.35 12.98
C GLY A 108 -4.79 10.36 12.44
N ASP A 109 -5.48 10.66 11.34
CA ASP A 109 -6.40 9.71 10.71
C ASP A 109 -5.66 8.49 10.15
N ILE A 110 -6.35 7.35 10.13
CA ILE A 110 -5.83 6.11 9.55
C ILE A 110 -6.36 5.96 8.12
N LEU A 111 -5.42 5.89 7.20
CA LEU A 111 -5.68 5.63 5.78
C LEU A 111 -5.35 4.18 5.46
N MET A 112 -6.32 3.46 4.91
CA MET A 112 -6.20 2.07 4.52
C MET A 112 -5.98 1.95 3.02
N SER A 113 -4.84 1.38 2.61
CA SER A 113 -4.54 1.02 1.23
C SER A 113 -4.92 -0.43 0.97
N THR A 114 -5.67 -0.68 -0.11
CA THR A 114 -6.14 -2.02 -0.49
C THR A 114 -5.25 -2.65 -1.55
N SER A 115 -5.48 -3.94 -1.83
CA SER A 115 -4.79 -4.69 -2.88
C SER A 115 -3.28 -4.76 -2.70
N THR A 116 -2.82 -4.96 -1.47
CA THR A 116 -1.41 -4.97 -1.09
C THR A 116 -0.89 -6.34 -0.65
N GLY A 117 -1.68 -7.42 -0.84
CA GLY A 117 -1.29 -8.77 -0.41
C GLY A 117 -0.22 -9.44 -1.26
N ALA A 118 0.14 -8.87 -2.42
CA ALA A 118 1.15 -9.44 -3.30
C ALA A 118 2.18 -8.40 -3.72
N TYR A 119 3.47 -8.78 -3.64
CA TYR A 119 4.61 -7.97 -4.11
C TYR A 119 4.71 -6.59 -3.43
N THR A 120 4.26 -6.48 -2.20
CA THR A 120 4.33 -5.27 -1.39
C THR A 120 5.34 -5.49 -0.26
N PHE A 121 4.98 -6.22 0.81
CA PHE A 121 5.92 -6.53 1.89
C PHE A 121 7.17 -7.29 1.39
N ALA A 122 7.01 -8.22 0.44
CA ALA A 122 8.13 -8.97 -0.14
C ALA A 122 9.12 -8.09 -0.91
N MET A 123 8.70 -6.91 -1.37
CA MET A 123 9.53 -5.92 -2.06
C MET A 123 9.93 -4.75 -1.13
N ALA A 124 9.43 -4.73 0.11
CA ALA A 124 9.76 -3.68 1.06
C ALA A 124 11.27 -3.65 1.35
N SER A 125 11.81 -2.46 1.54
CA SER A 125 13.23 -2.21 1.77
C SER A 125 13.47 -1.40 3.03
N ASN A 126 14.73 -1.31 3.44
CA ASN A 126 15.17 -0.39 4.48
C ASN A 126 15.75 0.91 3.87
N TYR A 127 15.13 1.40 2.78
CA TYR A 127 15.51 2.68 2.20
C TYR A 127 15.53 3.79 3.26
N ASN A 128 16.57 4.62 3.26
CA ASN A 128 16.83 5.63 4.30
C ASN A 128 16.88 5.06 5.74
N ARG A 129 17.26 3.78 5.90
CA ARG A 129 17.30 3.07 7.19
C ARG A 129 15.96 3.04 7.93
N VAL A 130 14.86 3.12 7.20
CA VAL A 130 13.52 3.01 7.78
C VAL A 130 13.25 1.55 8.13
N PRO A 131 12.91 1.23 9.39
CA PRO A 131 12.53 -0.12 9.78
C PRO A 131 11.24 -0.57 9.09
N LYS A 132 11.20 -1.82 8.63
CA LYS A 132 10.00 -2.41 8.04
C LYS A 132 8.87 -2.54 9.07
N GLY A 133 7.66 -2.31 8.61
CA GLY A 133 6.45 -2.41 9.41
C GLY A 133 6.17 -3.83 9.92
N LYS A 134 5.30 -3.94 10.92
CA LYS A 134 4.75 -5.21 11.40
C LYS A 134 3.75 -5.76 10.38
N VAL A 135 3.70 -7.07 10.21
CA VAL A 135 2.62 -7.75 9.47
C VAL A 135 1.81 -8.58 10.45
N ILE A 136 0.51 -8.37 10.47
CA ILE A 136 -0.43 -9.14 11.28
C ILE A 136 -1.35 -9.96 10.39
N GLY A 137 -1.69 -11.15 10.85
CA GLY A 137 -2.76 -11.97 10.28
C GLY A 137 -4.04 -11.73 11.05
N ILE A 138 -5.15 -11.63 10.33
CA ILE A 138 -6.48 -11.47 10.90
C ILE A 138 -7.34 -12.61 10.35
N SER A 139 -7.90 -13.40 11.23
CA SER A 139 -8.92 -14.41 10.93
C SER A 139 -10.26 -14.00 11.53
N SER A 140 -11.29 -14.82 11.35
CA SER A 140 -12.59 -14.61 12.00
C SER A 140 -12.56 -14.71 13.52
N THR A 141 -11.51 -15.31 14.09
CA THR A 141 -11.43 -15.65 15.52
C THR A 141 -10.24 -15.03 16.24
N GLU A 142 -9.20 -14.64 15.52
CA GLU A 142 -7.96 -14.20 16.15
C GLU A 142 -7.18 -13.18 15.30
N VAL A 143 -6.32 -12.44 15.99
CA VAL A 143 -5.31 -11.55 15.42
C VAL A 143 -3.96 -12.03 15.90
N PHE A 144 -3.01 -12.26 14.99
CA PHE A 144 -1.70 -12.84 15.31
C PHE A 144 -0.57 -12.21 14.49
N ASP A 145 0.65 -12.34 15.00
CA ASP A 145 1.83 -11.80 14.33
C ASP A 145 2.32 -12.73 13.24
N LEU A 146 2.37 -12.24 12.01
CA LEU A 146 3.05 -12.90 10.87
C LEU A 146 4.50 -12.47 10.78
N VAL A 147 4.77 -11.17 10.91
CA VAL A 147 6.12 -10.60 10.89
C VAL A 147 6.24 -9.53 11.96
N LYS A 148 7.26 -9.62 12.79
CA LYS A 148 7.56 -8.62 13.81
C LYS A 148 8.01 -7.31 13.14
N ARG A 149 7.69 -6.17 13.74
CA ARG A 149 8.27 -4.88 13.36
C ARG A 149 9.78 -4.94 13.55
N GLN A 150 10.53 -4.48 12.55
CA GLN A 150 11.96 -4.25 12.74
C GLN A 150 12.20 -3.15 13.79
N SER A 151 13.22 -3.34 14.62
CA SER A 151 13.78 -2.25 15.41
C SER A 151 14.71 -1.39 14.55
N PHE A 152 15.15 -0.26 15.09
CA PHE A 152 16.14 0.56 14.42
C PHE A 152 17.49 -0.17 14.33
N GLU A 153 17.88 -0.90 15.38
CA GLU A 153 19.09 -1.71 15.45
C GLU A 153 19.12 -2.81 14.38
N ASP A 154 17.97 -3.41 14.05
CA ASP A 154 17.89 -4.41 12.98
C ASP A 154 18.31 -3.85 11.62
N THR A 155 18.16 -2.54 11.40
CA THR A 155 18.57 -1.90 10.13
C THR A 155 20.08 -1.74 9.98
N PHE A 156 20.82 -1.88 11.06
CA PHE A 156 22.29 -1.80 11.12
C PHE A 156 22.96 -3.16 11.38
N ALA A 157 22.20 -4.24 11.48
CA ALA A 157 22.72 -5.56 11.85
C ALA A 157 23.81 -6.10 10.92
N GLN A 158 23.92 -5.56 9.71
CA GLN A 158 24.95 -5.93 8.73
C GLN A 158 26.09 -4.93 8.63
N ASP A 159 26.03 -3.83 9.38
CA ASP A 159 27.10 -2.83 9.37
C ASP A 159 28.23 -3.32 10.29
N SER A 160 29.49 -3.13 9.87
CA SER A 160 30.69 -3.55 10.60
C SER A 160 31.37 -2.37 11.26
#